data_b2d3833449d172cb983bbeb9366898e2
#
_entry.id   b2d3833449d172cb983bbeb9366898e2
#
_cell.length_a   1.000
_cell.length_b   1.000
_cell.length_c   1.000
_cell.angle_alpha   90.00
_cell.angle_beta   90.00
_cell.angle_gamma   90.00
#
_symmetry.space_group_name_H-M   'P 1'
#
loop_
_entity.id
_entity.type
_entity.pdbx_description
1 polymer ?
#
loop_
_entity_poly.entity_id
_entity_poly.type
_entity_poly.pdbx_seq_one_letter_code
_entity_poly.pdbx_strand_id
1 'polypeptide(L)'
;MLRIGVLVSGGGTNLQAVLDAIKDGTITNAEVSVVISNNKNAYALKRAEDNGIDRVCISPKDFESREQFHDALIKKIDEYRLDLIVLAGFLVAIPEAMIKKYQNRIINVHPSLIPSFCGVGYYGLSVHEAALERGVKITGATVHYVDEGTDTGPIILQKAVEVLKDDSPKELQKRVMEEAEWIILPKAIQMIANGQEEIE
;
A
#
# COMPACT_ATOMS: atom_id res chain seq x y z
N MET A 1 17.74 10.16 5.65
CA MET A 1 16.60 10.25 4.71
C MET A 1 16.05 8.83 4.57
N LEU A 2 14.77 8.63 4.84
CA LEU A 2 14.08 7.34 4.78
C LEU A 2 13.97 6.87 3.32
N ARG A 3 14.53 5.73 3.00
CA ARG A 3 14.51 5.13 1.64
C ARG A 3 13.31 4.22 1.50
N ILE A 4 12.38 4.57 0.62
CA ILE A 4 11.10 3.87 0.45
C ILE A 4 11.09 3.06 -0.84
N GLY A 5 10.67 1.80 -0.75
CA GLY A 5 10.25 0.99 -1.89
C GLY A 5 8.73 0.88 -1.93
N VAL A 6 8.11 1.15 -3.07
CA VAL A 6 6.65 1.03 -3.21
C VAL A 6 6.32 -0.15 -4.10
N LEU A 7 5.55 -1.11 -3.58
CA LEU A 7 5.09 -2.29 -4.29
C LEU A 7 3.65 -2.08 -4.78
N VAL A 8 3.41 -2.34 -6.07
CA VAL A 8 2.14 -2.03 -6.74
C VAL A 8 1.75 -3.13 -7.74
N SER A 9 0.46 -3.27 -8.04
CA SER A 9 -0.01 -4.18 -9.10
C SER A 9 -0.75 -3.49 -10.25
N GLY A 10 -1.19 -2.24 -10.07
CA GLY A 10 -2.11 -1.58 -10.99
C GLY A 10 -1.83 -0.10 -11.25
N GLY A 11 -2.85 0.73 -11.10
CA GLY A 11 -2.85 2.16 -11.46
C GLY A 11 -1.91 3.06 -10.67
N GLY A 12 -1.60 2.70 -9.41
CA GLY A 12 -0.65 3.44 -8.56
C GLY A 12 -1.17 4.79 -8.07
N THR A 13 -2.45 4.90 -7.77
CA THR A 13 -3.02 6.15 -7.25
C THR A 13 -2.48 6.49 -5.86
N ASN A 14 -2.28 5.51 -5.00
CA ASN A 14 -1.62 5.66 -3.70
C ASN A 14 -0.13 6.01 -3.84
N LEU A 15 0.58 5.42 -4.82
CA LEU A 15 1.94 5.85 -5.18
C LEU A 15 1.95 7.33 -5.56
N GLN A 16 1.01 7.78 -6.40
CA GLN A 16 0.94 9.18 -6.80
C GLN A 16 0.73 10.10 -5.59
N ALA A 17 -0.15 9.75 -4.68
CA ALA A 17 -0.38 10.53 -3.45
C ALA A 17 0.90 10.67 -2.62
N VAL A 18 1.71 9.61 -2.52
CA VAL A 18 3.02 9.67 -1.84
C VAL A 18 4.00 10.58 -2.58
N LEU A 19 4.08 10.48 -3.91
CA LEU A 19 4.97 11.31 -4.72
C LEU A 19 4.60 12.80 -4.64
N ASP A 20 3.31 13.10 -4.71
CA ASP A 20 2.80 14.47 -4.59
C ASP A 20 3.10 15.04 -3.19
N ALA A 21 2.92 14.24 -2.14
CA ALA A 21 3.22 14.62 -0.76
C ALA A 21 4.73 14.86 -0.49
N ILE A 22 5.61 14.14 -1.18
CA ILE A 22 7.06 14.42 -1.14
C ILE A 22 7.35 15.74 -1.86
N LYS A 23 6.74 15.94 -3.02
CA LYS A 23 6.97 17.12 -3.84
C LYS A 23 6.48 18.42 -3.20
N ASP A 24 5.34 18.38 -2.50
CA ASP A 24 4.76 19.54 -1.81
C ASP A 24 5.32 19.78 -0.41
N GLY A 25 6.17 18.87 0.11
CA GLY A 25 6.81 18.97 1.41
C GLY A 25 5.96 18.45 2.58
N THR A 26 4.83 17.80 2.33
CA THR A 26 4.04 17.09 3.34
C THR A 26 4.83 15.91 3.90
N ILE A 27 5.58 15.21 3.04
CA ILE A 27 6.57 14.21 3.46
C ILE A 27 7.96 14.83 3.35
N THR A 28 8.66 14.89 4.47
CA THR A 28 10.05 15.35 4.57
C THR A 28 10.96 14.20 5.03
N ASN A 29 12.26 14.33 4.75
CA ASN A 29 13.25 13.32 5.13
C ASN A 29 12.98 11.90 4.60
N ALA A 30 12.25 11.77 3.50
CA ALA A 30 11.98 10.50 2.83
C ALA A 30 12.06 10.65 1.31
N GLU A 31 12.40 9.55 0.63
CA GLU A 31 12.44 9.46 -0.84
C GLU A 31 11.90 8.11 -1.31
N VAL A 32 11.21 8.07 -2.45
CA VAL A 32 10.90 6.81 -3.11
C VAL A 32 12.09 6.41 -3.98
N SER A 33 12.80 5.37 -3.54
CA SER A 33 14.01 4.87 -4.22
C SER A 33 13.69 3.93 -5.38
N VAL A 34 12.58 3.21 -5.29
CA VAL A 34 12.15 2.25 -6.32
C VAL A 34 10.65 1.98 -6.27
N VAL A 35 10.07 1.76 -7.44
CA VAL A 35 8.71 1.20 -7.60
C VAL A 35 8.83 -0.20 -8.19
N ILE A 36 8.30 -1.20 -7.48
CA ILE A 36 8.32 -2.59 -7.92
C ILE A 36 6.89 -3.03 -8.25
N SER A 37 6.69 -3.62 -9.43
CA SER A 37 5.40 -4.18 -9.81
C SER A 37 5.50 -5.64 -10.19
N ASN A 38 4.47 -6.43 -9.84
CA ASN A 38 4.30 -7.79 -10.31
C ASN A 38 3.64 -7.87 -11.70
N ASN A 39 3.30 -6.72 -12.29
CA ASN A 39 2.63 -6.60 -13.57
C ASN A 39 3.35 -5.57 -14.45
N LYS A 40 3.90 -6.02 -15.58
CA LYS A 40 4.61 -5.15 -16.54
C LYS A 40 3.75 -4.04 -17.14
N ASN A 41 2.43 -4.21 -17.13
CA ASN A 41 1.48 -3.24 -17.67
C ASN A 41 0.91 -2.31 -16.57
N ALA A 42 1.42 -2.37 -15.35
CA ALA A 42 0.97 -1.49 -14.27
C ALA A 42 1.30 -0.02 -14.60
N TYR A 43 0.27 0.83 -14.62
CA TYR A 43 0.45 2.26 -14.87
C TYR A 43 1.33 2.95 -13.81
N ALA A 44 1.40 2.35 -12.62
CA ALA A 44 2.32 2.79 -11.57
C ALA A 44 3.80 2.84 -12.03
N LEU A 45 4.23 1.94 -12.93
CA LEU A 45 5.58 1.96 -13.51
C LEU A 45 5.79 3.20 -14.39
N LYS A 46 4.75 3.65 -15.10
CA LYS A 46 4.79 4.90 -15.88
C LYS A 46 4.88 6.12 -14.95
N ARG A 47 4.14 6.12 -13.84
CA ARG A 47 4.25 7.18 -12.82
C ARG A 47 5.66 7.29 -12.25
N ALA A 48 6.31 6.14 -11.97
CA ALA A 48 7.70 6.12 -11.50
C ALA A 48 8.65 6.74 -12.55
N GLU A 49 8.51 6.33 -13.82
CA GLU A 49 9.29 6.88 -14.94
C GLU A 49 9.14 8.39 -15.07
N ASP A 50 7.89 8.88 -15.04
CA ASP A 50 7.57 10.31 -15.18
C ASP A 50 8.14 11.17 -14.02
N ASN A 51 8.44 10.51 -12.87
CA ASN A 51 9.05 11.16 -11.71
C ASN A 51 10.56 10.84 -11.56
N GLY A 52 11.18 10.19 -12.55
CA GLY A 52 12.62 9.86 -12.52
C GLY A 52 13.02 8.82 -11.46
N ILE A 53 12.07 7.95 -11.05
CA ILE A 53 12.27 6.93 -10.03
C ILE A 53 12.55 5.59 -10.70
N ASP A 54 13.47 4.82 -10.14
CA ASP A 54 13.76 3.47 -10.59
C ASP A 54 12.50 2.60 -10.54
N ARG A 55 12.29 1.86 -11.63
CA ARG A 55 11.13 0.98 -11.78
C ARG A 55 11.55 -0.43 -12.16
N VAL A 56 10.97 -1.41 -11.50
CA VAL A 56 11.28 -2.82 -11.71
C VAL A 56 9.99 -3.62 -11.85
N CYS A 57 9.95 -4.53 -12.81
CA CYS A 57 8.87 -5.53 -12.88
C CYS A 57 9.44 -6.90 -12.50
N ILE A 58 8.81 -7.54 -11.51
CA ILE A 58 9.09 -8.92 -11.11
C ILE A 58 7.76 -9.65 -11.08
N SER A 59 7.47 -10.38 -12.14
CA SER A 59 6.20 -11.07 -12.28
C SER A 59 6.29 -12.52 -11.83
N PRO A 60 5.33 -13.04 -11.03
CA PRO A 60 5.28 -14.46 -10.70
C PRO A 60 5.25 -15.38 -11.91
N LYS A 61 4.80 -14.85 -13.07
CA LYS A 61 4.71 -15.60 -14.34
C LYS A 61 6.08 -15.84 -15.01
N ASP A 62 7.12 -15.14 -14.57
CA ASP A 62 8.46 -15.23 -15.13
C ASP A 62 9.32 -16.30 -14.43
N PHE A 63 8.74 -17.02 -13.45
CA PHE A 63 9.42 -18.01 -12.61
C PHE A 63 8.70 -19.37 -12.66
N GLU A 64 9.46 -20.45 -12.51
CA GLU A 64 8.92 -21.80 -12.49
C GLU A 64 8.19 -22.15 -11.20
N SER A 65 8.55 -21.47 -10.10
CA SER A 65 7.92 -21.67 -8.79
C SER A 65 7.69 -20.35 -8.05
N ARG A 66 6.77 -20.41 -7.09
CA ARG A 66 6.49 -19.27 -6.20
C ARG A 66 7.70 -18.91 -5.35
N GLU A 67 8.47 -19.90 -4.95
CA GLU A 67 9.69 -19.71 -4.16
C GLU A 67 10.75 -18.92 -4.94
N GLN A 68 11.01 -19.26 -6.20
CA GLN A 68 11.92 -18.49 -7.05
C GLN A 68 11.48 -17.05 -7.23
N PHE A 69 10.18 -16.80 -7.39
CA PHE A 69 9.63 -15.44 -7.43
C PHE A 69 9.88 -14.70 -6.12
N HIS A 70 9.63 -15.34 -4.97
CA HIS A 70 9.84 -14.74 -3.66
C HIS A 70 11.31 -14.37 -3.42
N ASP A 71 12.23 -15.28 -3.78
CA ASP A 71 13.68 -15.04 -3.66
C ASP A 71 14.13 -13.88 -4.55
N ALA A 72 13.64 -13.83 -5.79
CA ALA A 72 13.92 -12.74 -6.71
C ALA A 72 13.39 -11.39 -6.19
N LEU A 73 12.19 -11.37 -5.61
CA LEU A 73 11.60 -10.17 -5.02
C LEU A 73 12.44 -9.67 -3.84
N ILE A 74 12.76 -10.55 -2.89
CA ILE A 74 13.57 -10.22 -1.71
C ILE A 74 14.95 -9.72 -2.14
N LYS A 75 15.63 -10.44 -3.05
CA LYS A 75 16.94 -10.04 -3.57
C LYS A 75 16.90 -8.65 -4.20
N LYS A 76 15.86 -8.35 -4.99
CA LYS A 76 15.72 -7.04 -5.62
C LYS A 76 15.51 -5.93 -4.58
N ILE A 77 14.69 -6.16 -3.56
CA ILE A 77 14.48 -5.22 -2.46
C ILE A 77 15.79 -4.95 -1.69
N ASP A 78 16.59 -6.00 -1.45
CA ASP A 78 17.90 -5.88 -0.79
C ASP A 78 18.88 -4.96 -1.54
N GLU A 79 18.88 -5.02 -2.87
CA GLU A 79 19.75 -4.18 -3.71
C GLU A 79 19.52 -2.69 -3.48
N TYR A 80 18.28 -2.29 -3.14
CA TYR A 80 17.93 -0.88 -2.91
C TYR A 80 18.16 -0.41 -1.47
N ARG A 81 18.47 -1.30 -0.53
CA ARG A 81 18.72 -0.97 0.89
C ARG A 81 17.60 -0.09 1.46
N LEU A 82 16.38 -0.56 1.33
CA LEU A 82 15.19 0.19 1.75
C LEU A 82 15.05 0.20 3.27
N ASP A 83 14.63 1.33 3.81
CA ASP A 83 14.24 1.48 5.22
C ASP A 83 12.78 1.13 5.44
N LEU A 84 11.92 1.45 4.46
CA LEU A 84 10.49 1.21 4.50
C LEU A 84 10.00 0.60 3.17
N ILE A 85 9.13 -0.38 3.26
CA ILE A 85 8.41 -0.97 2.13
C ILE A 85 6.93 -0.63 2.27
N VAL A 86 6.36 -0.05 1.23
CA VAL A 86 4.95 0.35 1.18
C VAL A 86 4.21 -0.53 0.19
N LEU A 87 3.23 -1.28 0.66
CA LEU A 87 2.28 -1.99 -0.20
C LEU A 87 1.15 -1.04 -0.58
N ALA A 88 1.10 -0.63 -1.84
CA ALA A 88 0.13 0.31 -2.38
C ALA A 88 -0.73 -0.36 -3.47
N GLY A 89 -1.61 -1.26 -3.06
CA GLY A 89 -2.37 -2.09 -3.98
C GLY A 89 -1.50 -3.17 -4.63
N PHE A 90 -0.67 -3.84 -3.85
CA PHE A 90 0.11 -5.00 -4.27
C PHE A 90 -0.69 -6.28 -3.99
N LEU A 91 -1.15 -6.94 -5.06
CA LEU A 91 -2.11 -8.05 -4.98
C LEU A 91 -1.46 -9.44 -4.88
N VAL A 92 -0.15 -9.50 -4.67
CA VAL A 92 0.57 -10.75 -4.45
C VAL A 92 0.91 -10.88 -2.97
N ALA A 93 0.66 -12.06 -2.42
CA ALA A 93 0.98 -12.34 -1.01
C ALA A 93 2.48 -12.17 -0.74
N ILE A 94 2.80 -11.44 0.30
CA ILE A 94 4.16 -11.23 0.78
C ILE A 94 4.65 -12.51 1.46
N PRO A 95 5.85 -13.01 1.10
CA PRO A 95 6.37 -14.23 1.70
C PRO A 95 6.79 -14.00 3.17
N GLU A 96 6.58 -15.00 4.00
CA GLU A 96 6.94 -14.98 5.43
C GLU A 96 8.42 -14.60 5.65
N ALA A 97 9.32 -15.11 4.80
CA ALA A 97 10.75 -14.76 4.85
C ALA A 97 11.00 -13.26 4.68
N MET A 98 10.21 -12.59 3.82
CA MET A 98 10.28 -11.14 3.64
C MET A 98 9.73 -10.39 4.87
N ILE A 99 8.63 -10.86 5.44
CA ILE A 99 8.03 -10.27 6.65
C ILE A 99 9.00 -10.33 7.81
N LYS A 100 9.62 -11.49 8.05
CA LYS A 100 10.63 -11.68 9.11
C LYS A 100 11.86 -10.80 8.89
N LYS A 101 12.34 -10.71 7.65
CA LYS A 101 13.52 -9.91 7.30
C LYS A 101 13.30 -8.41 7.48
N TYR A 102 12.11 -7.93 7.14
CA TYR A 102 11.71 -6.53 7.18
C TYR A 102 10.66 -6.27 8.26
N GLN A 103 10.78 -6.95 9.41
CA GLN A 103 9.86 -6.78 10.54
C GLN A 103 9.73 -5.31 10.93
N ASN A 104 8.49 -4.83 11.09
CA ASN A 104 8.15 -3.43 11.37
C ASN A 104 8.65 -2.42 10.32
N ARG A 105 8.93 -2.89 9.10
CA ARG A 105 9.36 -2.04 7.97
C ARG A 105 8.53 -2.27 6.71
N ILE A 106 7.43 -2.98 6.81
CA ILE A 106 6.45 -3.14 5.73
C ILE A 106 5.14 -2.58 6.22
N ILE A 107 4.57 -1.62 5.49
CA ILE A 107 3.23 -1.09 5.75
C ILE A 107 2.32 -1.33 4.56
N ASN A 108 1.03 -1.44 4.83
CA ASN A 108 -0.01 -1.59 3.83
C ASN A 108 -1.11 -0.57 4.05
N VAL A 109 -1.73 -0.09 2.98
CA VAL A 109 -2.98 0.66 3.02
C VAL A 109 -4.12 -0.24 2.54
N HIS A 110 -5.12 -0.43 3.41
CA HIS A 110 -6.31 -1.25 3.15
C HIS A 110 -7.56 -0.36 3.12
N PRO A 111 -8.46 -0.51 2.11
CA PRO A 111 -9.57 0.40 1.89
C PRO A 111 -10.80 0.10 2.76
N SER A 112 -10.59 -0.23 4.04
CA SER A 112 -11.64 -0.36 5.06
C SER A 112 -11.14 0.03 6.45
N LEU A 113 -12.05 0.13 7.40
CA LEU A 113 -11.72 0.25 8.83
C LEU A 113 -11.52 -1.16 9.41
N ILE A 114 -10.29 -1.66 9.43
CA ILE A 114 -9.94 -2.95 10.04
C ILE A 114 -10.45 -2.97 11.50
N PRO A 115 -11.11 -4.06 11.96
CA PRO A 115 -11.17 -5.40 11.37
C PRO A 115 -12.36 -5.67 10.43
N SER A 116 -13.09 -4.66 9.96
CA SER A 116 -14.22 -4.84 9.04
C SER A 116 -13.74 -4.94 7.60
N PHE A 117 -14.33 -5.86 6.81
CA PHE A 117 -14.09 -6.00 5.35
C PHE A 117 -12.61 -6.10 4.99
N CYS A 118 -11.86 -6.93 5.72
CA CYS A 118 -10.43 -7.18 5.53
C CYS A 118 -10.13 -8.68 5.55
N GLY A 119 -8.89 -9.04 5.24
CA GLY A 119 -8.47 -10.43 5.18
C GLY A 119 -8.62 -11.06 3.79
N VAL A 120 -8.52 -12.38 3.72
CA VAL A 120 -8.53 -13.13 2.46
C VAL A 120 -9.80 -12.87 1.65
N GLY A 121 -9.64 -12.43 0.41
CA GLY A 121 -10.76 -12.14 -0.51
C GLY A 121 -11.21 -10.68 -0.52
N TYR A 122 -10.80 -9.87 0.43
CA TYR A 122 -11.13 -8.44 0.48
C TYR A 122 -10.03 -7.59 -0.13
N TYR A 123 -10.18 -7.22 -1.39
CA TYR A 123 -9.28 -6.33 -2.12
C TYR A 123 -9.99 -5.59 -3.25
N GLY A 124 -9.47 -4.43 -3.64
CA GLY A 124 -9.99 -3.64 -4.74
C GLY A 124 -11.47 -3.29 -4.54
N LEU A 125 -12.30 -3.55 -5.55
CA LEU A 125 -13.71 -3.18 -5.54
C LEU A 125 -14.56 -4.02 -4.58
N SER A 126 -14.15 -5.28 -4.31
CA SER A 126 -14.91 -6.21 -3.48
C SER A 126 -15.09 -5.72 -2.03
N VAL A 127 -14.17 -4.92 -1.52
CA VAL A 127 -14.27 -4.30 -0.19
C VAL A 127 -15.47 -3.35 -0.12
N HIS A 128 -15.64 -2.52 -1.16
CA HIS A 128 -16.72 -1.53 -1.23
C HIS A 128 -18.06 -2.18 -1.55
N GLU A 129 -18.07 -3.23 -2.39
CA GLU A 129 -19.26 -4.05 -2.63
C GLU A 129 -19.78 -4.66 -1.33
N ALA A 130 -18.91 -5.29 -0.54
CA ALA A 130 -19.26 -5.88 0.74
C ALA A 130 -19.74 -4.85 1.76
N ALA A 131 -19.13 -3.66 1.81
CA ALA A 131 -19.55 -2.57 2.68
C ALA A 131 -20.98 -2.09 2.34
N LEU A 132 -21.27 -1.92 1.05
CA LEU A 132 -22.61 -1.53 0.56
C LEU A 132 -23.63 -2.64 0.81
N GLU A 133 -23.31 -3.89 0.50
CA GLU A 133 -24.19 -5.04 0.73
C GLU A 133 -24.54 -5.19 2.22
N ARG A 134 -23.56 -4.98 3.11
CA ARG A 134 -23.77 -5.02 4.56
C ARG A 134 -24.60 -3.84 5.06
N GLY A 135 -24.66 -2.74 4.30
CA GLY A 135 -25.44 -1.54 4.63
C GLY A 135 -24.80 -0.69 5.74
N VAL A 136 -23.48 -0.72 5.89
CA VAL A 136 -22.77 0.14 6.85
C VAL A 136 -22.94 1.61 6.48
N LYS A 137 -22.89 2.49 7.47
CA LYS A 137 -23.03 3.94 7.28
C LYS A 137 -21.67 4.63 7.22
N ILE A 138 -20.64 3.96 7.73
CA ILE A 138 -19.26 4.45 7.78
C ILE A 138 -18.35 3.31 7.32
N THR A 139 -17.43 3.63 6.44
CA THR A 139 -16.28 2.83 6.04
C THR A 139 -15.03 3.69 6.18
N GLY A 140 -13.94 3.40 5.47
CA GLY A 140 -12.74 4.23 5.49
C GLY A 140 -11.52 3.49 4.97
N ALA A 141 -10.37 3.89 5.48
CA ALA A 141 -9.11 3.22 5.18
C ALA A 141 -8.25 3.05 6.43
N THR A 142 -7.37 2.07 6.38
CA THR A 142 -6.41 1.72 7.44
C THR A 142 -5.01 1.63 6.86
N VAL A 143 -4.03 2.28 7.50
CA VAL A 143 -2.62 1.99 7.30
C VAL A 143 -2.13 1.18 8.50
N HIS A 144 -1.50 0.05 8.23
CA HIS A 144 -1.03 -0.87 9.26
C HIS A 144 0.33 -1.49 8.90
N TYR A 145 1.05 -1.98 9.89
CA TYR A 145 2.21 -2.83 9.65
C TYR A 145 1.77 -4.19 9.12
N VAL A 146 2.59 -4.79 8.26
CA VAL A 146 2.34 -6.14 7.73
C VAL A 146 2.99 -7.16 8.65
N ASP A 147 2.18 -8.13 9.08
CA ASP A 147 2.60 -9.32 9.81
C ASP A 147 2.32 -10.61 9.00
N GLU A 148 2.43 -11.77 9.62
CA GLU A 148 2.23 -13.07 8.96
C GLU A 148 0.77 -13.34 8.57
N GLY A 149 -0.18 -12.59 9.13
CA GLY A 149 -1.60 -12.67 8.76
C GLY A 149 -1.96 -11.76 7.58
N THR A 150 -3.20 -11.85 7.13
CA THR A 150 -3.73 -10.95 6.11
C THR A 150 -4.49 -9.81 6.80
N ASP A 151 -3.99 -8.59 6.70
CA ASP A 151 -4.55 -7.38 7.30
C ASP A 151 -4.69 -7.46 8.85
N THR A 152 -3.78 -8.16 9.54
CA THR A 152 -3.84 -8.41 10.99
C THR A 152 -2.81 -7.64 11.80
N GLY A 153 -1.84 -7.03 11.16
CA GLY A 153 -0.75 -6.31 11.82
C GLY A 153 -1.19 -5.02 12.53
N PRO A 154 -0.31 -4.47 13.37
CA PRO A 154 -0.60 -3.27 14.16
C PRO A 154 -1.03 -2.09 13.30
N ILE A 155 -2.11 -1.43 13.70
CA ILE A 155 -2.68 -0.27 13.00
C ILE A 155 -1.82 0.97 13.31
N ILE A 156 -1.50 1.73 12.27
CA ILE A 156 -0.79 3.02 12.39
C ILE A 156 -1.80 4.16 12.35
N LEU A 157 -2.65 4.19 11.33
CA LEU A 157 -3.66 5.23 11.15
C LEU A 157 -4.95 4.66 10.56
N GLN A 158 -6.07 5.23 10.96
CA GLN A 158 -7.36 5.00 10.35
C GLN A 158 -8.07 6.32 10.06
N LYS A 159 -8.86 6.36 8.99
CA LYS A 159 -9.72 7.48 8.66
C LYS A 159 -11.07 6.99 8.17
N ALA A 160 -12.12 7.46 8.85
CA ALA A 160 -13.50 7.14 8.50
C ALA A 160 -13.98 7.97 7.30
N VAL A 161 -14.85 7.35 6.50
CA VAL A 161 -15.54 7.93 5.34
C VAL A 161 -17.01 7.54 5.39
N GLU A 162 -17.91 8.48 5.11
CA GLU A 162 -19.35 8.24 5.07
C GLU A 162 -19.75 7.43 3.84
N VAL A 163 -20.68 6.48 4.03
CA VAL A 163 -21.32 5.74 2.94
C VAL A 163 -22.66 6.43 2.63
N LEU A 164 -22.79 6.97 1.43
CA LEU A 164 -24.00 7.65 0.99
C LEU A 164 -25.05 6.65 0.48
N LYS A 165 -26.32 7.06 0.55
CA LYS A 165 -27.48 6.18 0.27
C LYS A 165 -27.46 5.55 -1.13
N ASP A 166 -26.98 6.30 -2.12
CA ASP A 166 -27.05 5.92 -3.53
C ASP A 166 -25.66 5.60 -4.11
N ASP A 167 -24.67 5.35 -3.24
CA ASP A 167 -23.32 4.99 -3.68
C ASP A 167 -23.30 3.71 -4.51
N SER A 168 -22.67 3.76 -5.67
CA SER A 168 -22.16 2.58 -6.31
C SER A 168 -20.80 2.16 -5.71
N PRO A 169 -20.36 0.91 -5.86
CA PRO A 169 -19.06 0.48 -5.38
C PRO A 169 -17.90 1.35 -5.87
N LYS A 170 -17.97 1.83 -7.11
CA LYS A 170 -16.94 2.71 -7.71
C LYS A 170 -16.93 4.11 -7.12
N GLU A 171 -18.09 4.67 -6.83
CA GLU A 171 -18.20 6.00 -6.18
C GLU A 171 -17.68 5.94 -4.75
N LEU A 172 -18.04 4.88 -4.01
CA LEU A 172 -17.53 4.67 -2.66
C LEU A 172 -16.01 4.44 -2.68
N GLN A 173 -15.50 3.62 -3.59
CA GLN A 173 -14.06 3.41 -3.77
C GLN A 173 -13.33 4.73 -4.02
N LYS A 174 -13.83 5.54 -4.96
CA LYS A 174 -13.23 6.83 -5.27
C LYS A 174 -13.19 7.74 -4.04
N ARG A 175 -14.29 7.82 -3.28
CA ARG A 175 -14.38 8.64 -2.07
C ARG A 175 -13.42 8.14 -0.99
N VAL A 176 -13.32 6.84 -0.76
CA VAL A 176 -12.35 6.26 0.20
C VAL A 176 -10.91 6.57 -0.21
N MET A 177 -10.57 6.49 -1.50
CA MET A 177 -9.27 6.89 -1.99
C MET A 177 -8.98 8.37 -1.70
N GLU A 178 -9.89 9.27 -2.10
CA GLU A 178 -9.69 10.72 -2.03
C GLU A 178 -9.75 11.26 -0.58
N GLU A 179 -10.69 10.75 0.23
CA GLU A 179 -10.93 11.28 1.58
C GLU A 179 -10.17 10.53 2.68
N ALA A 180 -9.63 9.34 2.40
CA ALA A 180 -8.91 8.55 3.40
C ALA A 180 -7.53 8.09 2.94
N GLU A 181 -7.42 7.20 1.93
CA GLU A 181 -6.14 6.55 1.59
C GLU A 181 -5.05 7.57 1.24
N TRP A 182 -5.33 8.53 0.35
CA TRP A 182 -4.36 9.54 -0.11
C TRP A 182 -3.98 10.55 0.96
N ILE A 183 -4.68 10.54 2.10
CA ILE A 183 -4.38 11.39 3.25
C ILE A 183 -3.55 10.62 4.28
N ILE A 184 -4.05 9.43 4.68
CA ILE A 184 -3.42 8.72 5.80
C ILE A 184 -2.14 7.98 5.42
N LEU A 185 -1.99 7.54 4.16
CA LEU A 185 -0.76 6.88 3.73
C LEU A 185 0.44 7.84 3.75
N PRO A 186 0.40 9.04 3.14
CA PRO A 186 1.45 10.04 3.28
C PRO A 186 1.72 10.42 4.75
N LYS A 187 0.67 10.57 5.56
CA LYS A 187 0.81 10.92 6.98
C LYS A 187 1.53 9.81 7.76
N ALA A 188 1.19 8.54 7.54
CA ALA A 188 1.87 7.41 8.18
C ALA A 188 3.35 7.35 7.78
N ILE A 189 3.67 7.58 6.51
CA ILE A 189 5.06 7.63 6.03
C ILE A 189 5.81 8.77 6.72
N GLN A 190 5.23 9.97 6.83
CA GLN A 190 5.85 11.10 7.51
C GLN A 190 6.08 10.83 9.00
N MET A 191 5.15 10.16 9.69
CA MET A 191 5.32 9.75 11.09
C MET A 191 6.52 8.82 11.25
N ILE A 192 6.64 7.80 10.39
CA ILE A 192 7.76 6.86 10.38
C ILE A 192 9.08 7.60 10.06
N ALA A 193 9.09 8.51 9.09
CA ALA A 193 10.26 9.31 8.74
C ALA A 193 10.76 10.21 9.88
N ASN A 194 9.87 10.59 10.81
CA ASN A 194 10.17 11.34 12.02
C ASN A 194 10.56 10.46 13.22
N GLY A 195 10.54 9.12 13.08
CA GLY A 195 10.78 8.19 14.18
C GLY A 195 9.63 8.16 15.21
N GLN A 196 8.42 8.54 14.80
CA GLN A 196 7.23 8.47 15.64
C GLN A 196 6.61 7.07 15.48
N GLU A 197 6.84 6.20 16.46
CA GLU A 197 6.34 4.81 16.44
C GLU A 197 4.93 4.69 17.03
N GLU A 198 4.45 5.66 17.81
CA GLU A 198 3.14 5.65 18.45
C GLU A 198 2.37 6.95 18.20
N ILE A 199 1.06 6.81 18.08
CA ILE A 199 0.10 7.91 18.07
C ILE A 199 -0.33 8.13 19.52
N GLU A 200 -0.13 9.33 20.03
CA GLU A 200 -0.81 9.80 21.25
C GLU A 200 -2.33 9.86 21.06
#